data_8d4cd6ba04e8296e0979f6ad2510f2dd
#
_entry.id   8d4cd6ba04e8296e0979f6ad2510f2dd
#
_cell.length_a   1.000
_cell.length_b   1.000
_cell.length_c   1.000
_cell.angle_alpha   90.00
_cell.angle_beta   90.00
_cell.angle_gamma   90.00
#
_symmetry.space_group_name_H-M   'P 1'
#
loop_
_entity.id
_entity.type
_entity.pdbx_description
1 polymer ?
#
loop_
_entity_poly.entity_id
_entity_poly.type
_entity_poly.pdbx_seq_one_letter_code
_entity_poly.pdbx_strand_id
1 'polypeptide(L)'
;MDILDLLKQDARLTAKELAVMTGKTVEEVEKVIKQYEQEKIIAGYSAVINWEKARDNIVVAFIEIKVTPERDRGFEEIAKRIYSYKQVKTCYLMSGAFDIAAVVEGTDLKAVALFVTQKLSAIQGVTATSTHFVLKKYKENDLVFEEEEKDQREAIIL
;
A
#
# COMPACT_ATOMS: atom_id res chain seq x y z
N MET A 1 -15.86 -17.81 -9.04
CA MET A 1 -15.04 -16.69 -8.54
C MET A 1 -15.02 -16.82 -7.02
N ASP A 2 -13.86 -16.75 -6.39
CA ASP A 2 -13.74 -16.88 -4.92
C ASP A 2 -14.13 -15.56 -4.24
N ILE A 3 -14.57 -15.66 -2.98
CA ILE A 3 -14.94 -14.48 -2.15
C ILE A 3 -13.74 -13.51 -2.04
N LEU A 4 -12.52 -14.04 -1.91
CA LEU A 4 -11.31 -13.21 -1.84
C LEU A 4 -11.05 -12.43 -3.12
N ASP A 5 -11.28 -13.05 -4.30
CA ASP A 5 -11.11 -12.38 -5.59
C ASP A 5 -12.11 -11.24 -5.77
N LEU A 6 -13.35 -11.45 -5.31
CA LEU A 6 -14.41 -10.44 -5.36
C LEU A 6 -14.11 -9.27 -4.42
N LEU A 7 -13.73 -9.56 -3.17
CA LEU A 7 -13.37 -8.53 -2.20
C LEU A 7 -12.10 -7.77 -2.57
N LYS A 8 -11.17 -8.42 -3.27
CA LYS A 8 -9.99 -7.75 -3.83
C LYS A 8 -10.36 -6.73 -4.91
N GLN A 9 -11.41 -7.01 -5.70
CA GLN A 9 -11.89 -6.10 -6.74
C GLN A 9 -12.73 -4.95 -6.17
N ASP A 10 -13.66 -5.26 -5.26
CA ASP A 10 -14.48 -4.29 -4.55
C ASP A 10 -14.70 -4.72 -3.09
N ALA A 11 -13.95 -4.13 -2.19
CA ALA A 11 -14.06 -4.38 -0.75
C ALA A 11 -15.37 -3.88 -0.11
N ARG A 12 -16.25 -3.21 -0.88
CA ARG A 12 -17.56 -2.70 -0.42
C ARG A 12 -18.69 -3.68 -0.67
N LEU A 13 -18.44 -4.81 -1.36
CA LEU A 13 -19.44 -5.82 -1.59
C LEU A 13 -20.00 -6.35 -0.27
N THR A 14 -21.33 -6.32 -0.17
CA THR A 14 -22.06 -6.85 0.98
C THR A 14 -22.11 -8.38 0.95
N ALA A 15 -22.35 -9.00 2.11
CA ALA A 15 -22.53 -10.45 2.19
C ALA A 15 -23.66 -10.95 1.28
N LYS A 16 -24.71 -10.14 1.07
CA LYS A 16 -25.83 -10.46 0.17
C LYS A 16 -25.39 -10.50 -1.30
N GLU A 17 -24.63 -9.51 -1.73
CA GLU A 17 -24.09 -9.45 -3.10
C GLU A 17 -23.13 -10.59 -3.37
N LEU A 18 -22.21 -10.84 -2.42
CA LEU A 18 -21.28 -11.96 -2.49
C LEU A 18 -22.00 -13.32 -2.52
N ALA A 19 -23.08 -13.50 -1.78
CA ALA A 19 -23.90 -14.71 -1.78
C ALA A 19 -24.48 -14.97 -3.17
N VAL A 20 -25.06 -13.94 -3.81
CA VAL A 20 -25.57 -14.04 -5.18
C VAL A 20 -24.47 -14.39 -6.19
N MET A 21 -23.30 -13.72 -6.09
CA MET A 21 -22.19 -13.92 -7.03
C MET A 21 -21.50 -15.28 -6.90
N THR A 22 -21.52 -15.87 -5.68
CA THR A 22 -20.85 -17.15 -5.38
C THR A 22 -21.79 -18.35 -5.34
N GLY A 23 -23.12 -18.12 -5.39
CA GLY A 23 -24.13 -19.18 -5.25
C GLY A 23 -24.21 -19.77 -3.84
N LYS A 24 -23.77 -19.04 -2.84
CA LYS A 24 -23.79 -19.44 -1.41
C LYS A 24 -24.94 -18.75 -0.68
N THR A 25 -25.23 -19.19 0.55
CA THR A 25 -26.11 -18.45 1.44
C THR A 25 -25.39 -17.26 2.08
N VAL A 26 -26.13 -16.27 2.57
CA VAL A 26 -25.55 -15.10 3.24
C VAL A 26 -24.80 -15.52 4.49
N GLU A 27 -25.35 -16.46 5.26
CA GLU A 27 -24.76 -17.00 6.48
C GLU A 27 -23.42 -17.72 6.21
N GLU A 28 -23.32 -18.47 5.11
CA GLU A 28 -22.08 -19.10 4.69
C GLU A 28 -21.01 -18.07 4.32
N VAL A 29 -21.41 -17.02 3.60
CA VAL A 29 -20.48 -15.93 3.21
C VAL A 29 -19.97 -15.19 4.45
N GLU A 30 -20.87 -14.80 5.37
CA GLU A 30 -20.49 -14.11 6.61
C GLU A 30 -19.53 -14.94 7.46
N LYS A 31 -19.81 -16.25 7.57
CA LYS A 31 -18.94 -17.19 8.30
C LYS A 31 -17.53 -17.26 7.67
N VAL A 32 -17.46 -17.36 6.35
CA VAL A 32 -16.18 -17.44 5.63
C VAL A 32 -15.39 -16.14 5.76
N ILE A 33 -16.03 -14.97 5.59
CA ILE A 33 -15.36 -13.67 5.76
C ILE A 33 -14.80 -13.55 7.18
N LYS A 34 -15.62 -13.84 8.19
CA LYS A 34 -15.21 -13.80 9.60
C LYS A 34 -14.02 -14.72 9.88
N GLN A 35 -14.01 -15.91 9.28
CA GLN A 35 -12.88 -16.83 9.39
C GLN A 35 -11.61 -16.23 8.77
N TYR A 36 -11.69 -15.66 7.56
CA TYR A 36 -10.56 -15.02 6.90
C TYR A 36 -10.00 -13.83 7.68
N GLU A 37 -10.86 -13.06 8.34
CA GLU A 37 -10.44 -11.97 9.22
C GLU A 37 -9.74 -12.48 10.49
N GLN A 38 -10.26 -13.54 11.11
CA GLN A 38 -9.67 -14.17 12.30
C GLN A 38 -8.29 -14.79 11.99
N GLU A 39 -8.18 -15.47 10.85
CA GLU A 39 -6.95 -16.11 10.40
C GLU A 39 -5.96 -15.11 9.77
N LYS A 40 -6.32 -13.81 9.70
CA LYS A 40 -5.52 -12.75 9.07
C LYS A 40 -5.22 -12.97 7.59
N ILE A 41 -6.01 -13.79 6.91
CA ILE A 41 -6.03 -13.89 5.44
C ILE A 41 -6.51 -12.55 4.88
N ILE A 42 -7.58 -11.98 5.45
CA ILE A 42 -7.96 -10.58 5.26
C ILE A 42 -7.32 -9.78 6.39
N ALA A 43 -6.27 -9.03 6.07
CA ALA A 43 -5.58 -8.20 7.05
C ALA A 43 -6.33 -6.90 7.38
N GLY A 44 -7.17 -6.43 6.46
CA GLY A 44 -7.96 -5.22 6.60
C GLY A 44 -8.59 -4.78 5.28
N TYR A 45 -9.35 -3.71 5.33
CA TYR A 45 -9.99 -3.06 4.19
C TYR A 45 -9.51 -1.61 4.14
N SER A 46 -9.17 -1.13 2.95
CA SER A 46 -8.75 0.26 2.77
C SER A 46 -9.23 0.80 1.43
N ALA A 47 -9.48 2.10 1.38
CA ALA A 47 -9.80 2.79 0.15
C ALA A 47 -8.52 3.27 -0.54
N VAL A 48 -8.46 3.14 -1.87
CA VAL A 48 -7.45 3.81 -2.69
C VAL A 48 -7.95 5.22 -3.00
N ILE A 49 -7.19 6.23 -2.57
CA ILE A 49 -7.62 7.63 -2.63
C ILE A 49 -6.65 8.43 -3.50
N ASN A 50 -7.20 9.17 -4.46
CA ASN A 50 -6.45 10.19 -5.19
C ASN A 50 -6.28 11.44 -4.31
N TRP A 51 -5.17 11.48 -3.58
CA TRP A 51 -4.88 12.58 -2.65
C TRP A 51 -4.60 13.90 -3.37
N GLU A 52 -4.12 13.86 -4.62
CA GLU A 52 -3.90 15.06 -5.44
C GLU A 52 -5.23 15.77 -5.73
N LYS A 53 -6.34 15.01 -5.90
CA LYS A 53 -7.69 15.56 -6.07
C LYS A 53 -8.39 15.89 -4.75
N ALA A 54 -8.08 15.17 -3.67
CA ALA A 54 -8.82 15.26 -2.42
C ALA A 54 -8.26 16.33 -1.48
N ARG A 55 -6.95 16.51 -1.43
CA ARG A 55 -6.26 17.43 -0.50
C ARG A 55 -4.88 17.77 -1.03
N ASP A 56 -4.39 18.90 -0.59
CA ASP A 56 -3.03 19.33 -0.86
C ASP A 56 -2.00 18.53 -0.05
N ASN A 57 -0.89 18.18 -0.73
CA ASN A 57 0.43 17.99 -0.15
C ASN A 57 0.66 16.75 0.73
N ILE A 58 0.28 15.56 0.26
CA ILE A 58 0.91 14.34 0.78
C ILE A 58 2.09 14.00 -0.14
N VAL A 59 3.28 14.06 0.40
CA VAL A 59 4.49 13.61 -0.28
C VAL A 59 4.71 12.15 0.03
N VAL A 60 4.84 11.35 -1.02
CA VAL A 60 5.11 9.91 -0.94
C VAL A 60 6.54 9.65 -1.40
N ALA A 61 7.26 8.82 -0.68
CA ALA A 61 8.59 8.39 -1.07
C ALA A 61 8.73 6.87 -0.95
N PHE A 62 9.42 6.29 -1.93
CA PHE A 62 9.90 4.92 -1.88
C PHE A 62 11.33 4.94 -1.33
N ILE A 63 11.58 4.19 -0.26
CA ILE A 63 12.86 4.15 0.43
C ILE A 63 13.47 2.76 0.26
N GLU A 64 14.63 2.71 -0.37
CA GLU A 64 15.48 1.52 -0.37
C GLU A 64 16.35 1.54 0.90
N ILE A 65 16.39 0.44 1.61
CA ILE A 65 17.10 0.32 2.87
C ILE A 65 18.01 -0.90 2.80
N LYS A 66 19.31 -0.68 2.99
CA LYS A 66 20.30 -1.74 3.16
C LYS A 66 20.50 -2.00 4.64
N VAL A 67 20.48 -3.27 5.03
CA VAL A 67 20.66 -3.67 6.41
C VAL A 67 21.71 -4.76 6.52
N THR A 68 22.44 -4.74 7.63
CA THR A 68 23.28 -5.87 8.05
C THR A 68 22.72 -6.38 9.36
N PRO A 69 21.98 -7.50 9.34
CA PRO A 69 21.45 -8.08 10.57
C PRO A 69 22.57 -8.59 11.45
N GLU A 70 22.48 -8.36 12.76
CA GLU A 70 23.35 -8.96 13.73
C GLU A 70 23.01 -10.45 13.90
N ARG A 71 23.96 -11.26 14.39
CA ARG A 71 23.83 -12.73 14.52
C ARG A 71 22.57 -13.19 15.25
N ASP A 72 22.07 -12.38 16.20
CA ASP A 72 20.93 -12.71 17.05
C ASP A 72 19.65 -11.91 16.73
N ARG A 73 19.70 -11.00 15.73
CA ARG A 73 18.60 -10.12 15.35
C ARG A 73 18.43 -10.13 13.84
N GLY A 74 17.46 -10.91 13.39
CA GLY A 74 17.16 -11.07 11.97
C GLY A 74 16.57 -9.81 11.33
N PHE A 75 16.31 -9.90 10.01
CA PHE A 75 15.63 -8.87 9.23
C PHE A 75 14.28 -8.45 9.83
N GLU A 76 13.56 -9.37 10.46
CA GLU A 76 12.23 -9.14 11.03
C GLU A 76 12.24 -8.11 12.16
N GLU A 77 13.25 -8.10 13.02
CA GLU A 77 13.32 -7.11 14.09
C GLU A 77 13.58 -5.70 13.55
N ILE A 78 14.44 -5.59 12.53
CA ILE A 78 14.68 -4.31 11.86
C ILE A 78 13.41 -3.86 11.11
N ALA A 79 12.77 -4.74 10.35
CA ALA A 79 11.53 -4.47 9.66
C ALA A 79 10.43 -4.02 10.64
N LYS A 80 10.29 -4.67 11.80
CA LYS A 80 9.34 -4.30 12.85
C LYS A 80 9.56 -2.88 13.36
N ARG A 81 10.80 -2.47 13.56
CA ARG A 81 11.14 -1.10 13.94
C ARG A 81 10.76 -0.11 12.85
N ILE A 82 11.02 -0.44 11.57
CA ILE A 82 10.69 0.40 10.42
C ILE A 82 9.17 0.58 10.33
N TYR A 83 8.39 -0.50 10.27
CA TYR A 83 6.93 -0.40 10.08
C TYR A 83 6.17 0.06 11.33
N SER A 84 6.82 0.15 12.49
CA SER A 84 6.19 0.74 13.68
C SER A 84 5.99 2.25 13.57
N TYR A 85 6.72 2.93 12.68
CA TYR A 85 6.52 4.36 12.44
C TYR A 85 5.24 4.62 11.63
N LYS A 86 4.43 5.58 12.07
CA LYS A 86 3.16 5.96 11.41
C LYS A 86 3.35 6.46 9.98
N GLN A 87 4.51 7.02 9.66
CA GLN A 87 4.87 7.50 8.34
C GLN A 87 5.07 6.35 7.34
N VAL A 88 5.47 5.17 7.82
CA VAL A 88 5.66 3.98 6.99
C VAL A 88 4.30 3.35 6.70
N LYS A 89 3.93 3.33 5.44
CA LYS A 89 2.65 2.75 4.95
C LYS A 89 2.82 1.34 4.42
N THR A 90 4.02 1.04 3.92
CA THR A 90 4.34 -0.26 3.34
C THR A 90 5.77 -0.62 3.72
N CYS A 91 6.02 -1.90 4.00
CA CYS A 91 7.34 -2.42 4.32
C CYS A 91 7.47 -3.84 3.77
N TYR A 92 8.48 -4.08 2.92
CA TYR A 92 8.74 -5.37 2.29
C TYR A 92 10.19 -5.79 2.51
N LEU A 93 10.41 -7.09 2.74
CA LEU A 93 11.73 -7.71 2.58
C LEU A 93 11.93 -7.99 1.09
N MET A 94 13.07 -7.58 0.57
CA MET A 94 13.36 -7.62 -0.85
C MET A 94 14.48 -8.62 -1.16
N SER A 95 14.42 -9.16 -2.36
CA SER A 95 15.52 -9.91 -2.95
C SER A 95 16.11 -9.04 -4.09
N GLY A 96 17.34 -8.57 -3.94
CA GLY A 96 17.96 -7.69 -4.94
C GLY A 96 19.06 -6.81 -4.39
N ALA A 97 19.18 -5.60 -4.93
CA ALA A 97 20.26 -4.65 -4.62
C ALA A 97 20.17 -4.03 -3.20
N PHE A 98 19.02 -4.12 -2.57
CA PHE A 98 18.74 -3.65 -1.21
C PHE A 98 17.83 -4.66 -0.49
N ASP A 99 17.73 -4.56 0.82
CA ASP A 99 17.12 -5.61 1.65
C ASP A 99 15.69 -5.30 2.05
N ILE A 100 15.35 -4.03 2.31
CA ILE A 100 14.00 -3.60 2.70
C ILE A 100 13.55 -2.44 1.83
N ALA A 101 12.32 -2.52 1.34
CA ALA A 101 11.60 -1.43 0.70
C ALA A 101 10.55 -0.86 1.67
N ALA A 102 10.52 0.45 1.84
CA ALA A 102 9.48 1.11 2.61
C ALA A 102 8.83 2.23 1.79
N VAL A 103 7.49 2.31 1.83
CA VAL A 103 6.75 3.47 1.34
C VAL A 103 6.43 4.37 2.52
N VAL A 104 6.85 5.62 2.42
CA VAL A 104 6.74 6.63 3.48
C VAL A 104 5.89 7.79 3.01
N GLU A 105 5.02 8.30 3.87
CA GLU A 105 4.24 9.49 3.64
C GLU A 105 4.61 10.60 4.62
N GLY A 106 4.64 11.82 4.12
CA GLY A 106 4.87 13.02 4.91
C GLY A 106 4.13 14.23 4.34
N THR A 107 4.13 15.33 5.11
CA THR A 107 3.45 16.59 4.75
C THR A 107 4.19 17.36 3.66
N ASP A 108 5.50 17.20 3.59
CA ASP A 108 6.37 17.85 2.62
C ASP A 108 7.68 17.07 2.44
N LEU A 109 8.47 17.45 1.44
CA LEU A 109 9.76 16.83 1.12
C LEU A 109 10.74 16.85 2.31
N LYS A 110 10.77 17.97 3.06
CA LYS A 110 11.66 18.14 4.21
C LYS A 110 11.27 17.20 5.34
N ALA A 111 9.97 17.04 5.61
CA ALA A 111 9.48 16.13 6.64
C ALA A 111 9.88 14.68 6.34
N VAL A 112 9.74 14.24 5.08
CA VAL A 112 10.18 12.91 4.66
C VAL A 112 11.69 12.76 4.78
N ALA A 113 12.48 13.73 4.29
CA ALA A 113 13.94 13.67 4.36
C ALA A 113 14.43 13.62 5.82
N LEU A 114 13.87 14.43 6.71
CA LEU A 114 14.20 14.40 8.14
C LEU A 114 13.80 13.09 8.80
N PHE A 115 12.64 12.52 8.45
CA PHE A 115 12.23 11.22 8.94
C PHE A 115 13.24 10.13 8.55
N VAL A 116 13.68 10.11 7.29
CA VAL A 116 14.67 9.13 6.82
C VAL A 116 15.99 9.30 7.57
N THR A 117 16.53 10.51 7.64
CA THR A 117 17.85 10.76 8.24
C THR A 117 17.85 10.59 9.75
N GLN A 118 16.81 11.02 10.44
CA GLN A 118 16.77 11.02 11.91
C GLN A 118 16.17 9.75 12.51
N LYS A 119 15.33 9.03 11.77
CA LYS A 119 14.63 7.85 12.27
C LYS A 119 15.08 6.57 11.57
N LEU A 120 14.92 6.47 10.24
CA LEU A 120 15.24 5.24 9.54
C LEU A 120 16.74 4.93 9.54
N SER A 121 17.58 5.92 9.21
CA SER A 121 19.04 5.73 9.18
C SER A 121 19.66 5.56 10.57
N ALA A 122 18.94 5.92 11.63
CA ALA A 122 19.38 5.73 13.02
C ALA A 122 19.03 4.34 13.60
N ILE A 123 18.27 3.53 12.86
CA ILE A 123 17.94 2.17 13.31
C ILE A 123 19.22 1.31 13.24
N GLN A 124 19.53 0.65 14.35
CA GLN A 124 20.67 -0.27 14.42
C GLN A 124 20.53 -1.38 13.38
N GLY A 125 21.55 -1.62 12.59
CA GLY A 125 21.57 -2.56 11.48
C GLY A 125 21.27 -1.92 10.14
N VAL A 126 20.71 -0.71 10.07
CA VAL A 126 20.59 0.05 8.82
C VAL A 126 21.95 0.63 8.43
N THR A 127 22.43 0.28 7.24
CA THR A 127 23.76 0.69 6.73
C THR A 127 23.67 1.76 5.66
N ALA A 128 22.59 1.79 4.87
CA ALA A 128 22.34 2.81 3.86
C ALA A 128 20.86 2.96 3.56
N THR A 129 20.47 4.15 3.14
CA THR A 129 19.11 4.45 2.65
C THR A 129 19.20 5.25 1.35
N SER A 130 18.30 4.97 0.40
CA SER A 130 18.11 5.76 -0.81
C SER A 130 16.64 6.15 -0.92
N THR A 131 16.38 7.45 -1.09
CA THR A 131 15.03 8.02 -1.10
C THR A 131 14.63 8.41 -2.51
N HIS A 132 13.50 7.86 -2.98
CA HIS A 132 12.91 8.16 -4.28
C HIS A 132 11.53 8.79 -4.05
N PHE A 133 11.39 10.07 -4.38
CA PHE A 133 10.11 10.74 -4.26
C PHE A 133 9.19 10.37 -5.41
N VAL A 134 7.96 10.00 -5.08
CA VAL A 134 6.91 9.75 -6.08
C VAL A 134 6.43 11.10 -6.59
N LEU A 135 6.65 11.36 -7.88
CA LEU A 135 6.24 12.62 -8.51
C LEU A 135 4.77 12.58 -8.94
N LYS A 136 4.30 11.41 -9.40
CA LYS A 136 2.92 11.20 -9.83
C LYS A 136 2.55 9.72 -9.71
N LYS A 137 1.35 9.45 -9.22
CA LYS A 137 0.76 8.10 -9.22
C LYS A 137 -0.16 7.94 -10.43
N TYR A 138 0.16 7.02 -11.33
CA TYR A 138 -0.69 6.70 -12.48
C TYR A 138 -1.69 5.59 -12.17
N LYS A 139 -1.26 4.58 -11.42
CA LYS A 139 -2.07 3.41 -11.06
C LYS A 139 -1.67 2.89 -9.69
N GLU A 140 -2.62 2.47 -8.87
CA GLU A 140 -2.39 1.82 -7.58
C GLU A 140 -3.51 0.79 -7.33
N ASN A 141 -3.16 -0.42 -6.89
CA ASN A 141 -4.09 -1.52 -6.62
C ASN A 141 -5.12 -1.74 -7.75
N ASP A 142 -4.64 -1.80 -8.99
CA ASP A 142 -5.43 -1.97 -10.21
C ASP A 142 -6.34 -0.78 -10.60
N LEU A 143 -6.39 0.28 -9.80
CA LEU A 143 -7.14 1.50 -10.08
C LEU A 143 -6.27 2.57 -10.75
N VAL A 144 -6.73 3.11 -11.86
CA VAL A 144 -6.07 4.18 -12.62
C VAL A 144 -6.52 5.53 -12.07
N PHE A 145 -5.56 6.43 -11.80
CA PHE A 145 -5.84 7.77 -11.27
C PHE A 145 -6.12 8.81 -12.35
N GLU A 146 -5.68 8.58 -13.58
CA GLU A 146 -6.02 9.45 -14.73
C GLU A 146 -7.39 9.08 -15.28
N GLU A 147 -8.24 10.10 -15.43
CA GLU A 147 -9.38 9.99 -16.34
C GLU A 147 -8.82 10.12 -17.75
N GLU A 148 -9.18 9.22 -18.67
CA GLU A 148 -9.04 9.48 -20.10
C GLU A 148 -9.79 10.79 -20.37
N GLU A 149 -9.09 11.84 -20.78
CA GLU A 149 -9.73 12.99 -21.40
C GLU A 149 -10.48 12.42 -22.61
N LYS A 150 -11.80 12.30 -22.52
CA LYS A 150 -12.63 12.05 -23.69
C LYS A 150 -12.32 13.19 -24.65
N ASP A 151 -11.60 12.86 -25.72
CA ASP A 151 -11.36 13.79 -26.81
C ASP A 151 -12.72 14.28 -27.33
N GLN A 152 -13.14 15.48 -26.90
CA GLN A 152 -14.37 16.11 -27.29
C GLN A 152 -14.31 16.66 -28.75
N ARG A 153 -13.31 16.25 -29.50
CA ARG A 153 -13.28 16.48 -30.94
C ARG A 153 -14.18 15.47 -31.63
N GLU A 154 -15.48 15.54 -31.36
CA GLU A 154 -16.45 15.00 -32.29
C GLU A 154 -16.26 15.74 -33.62
N ALA A 155 -15.89 14.96 -34.61
CA ALA A 155 -15.76 15.44 -35.98
C ALA A 155 -17.03 16.18 -36.38
N ILE A 156 -16.94 17.48 -36.60
CA ILE A 156 -17.95 18.22 -37.37
C ILE A 156 -17.87 17.64 -38.78
N ILE A 157 -18.72 16.67 -39.09
CA ILE A 157 -18.96 16.21 -40.45
C ILE A 157 -19.86 17.26 -41.06
N LEU A 158 -19.27 18.08 -41.97
CA LEU A 158 -20.02 18.94 -42.90
C LEU A 158 -20.64 18.10 -43.99
#